data_d7d58c9bf77b39259bf6bd27d97807f6
#
_entry.id   d7d58c9bf77b39259bf6bd27d97807f6
#
_cell.length_a   1.000
_cell.length_b   1.000
_cell.length_c   1.000
_cell.angle_alpha   90.00
_cell.angle_beta   90.00
_cell.angle_gamma   90.00
#
_symmetry.space_group_name_H-M   'P 1'
#
loop_
_entity.id
_entity.type
_entity.pdbx_description
1 polymer ?
#
loop_
_entity_poly.entity_id
_entity_poly.type
_entity_poly.pdbx_seq_one_letter_code
_entity_poly.pdbx_strand_id
1 'polypeptide(L)'
;HLTGRKNCLTIDVGGTSTDISMIHKGMPDIRSSAAVVGGWETMVKAIKMDTSAMGGDSHVWLQGKMYLGPNRVIPLCLCATEFPSIISKLQNVENISTRIMSDIIQPTTFFMINGVESHCLHASELEGEEVEILDAITEEPSSISDIASKTNRHPLMFEGILRKLIQKRYIKQVGFTPTDALHVLGDYQQWESYASLLGATILSRYLSITDFEFCTKLKKEVSRNLALHLISYCAGKMQKTDVEKILDGSELTKFMIIPPVVMVGAPVTAYLKDLQGLIEADIRAPKYHEVGNAVGALVGNVVYREEVLIR
;
A
#
# COMPACT_ATOMS: atom_id res chain seq x y z
N HIS A 1 -17.29 5.65 -17.26
CA HIS A 1 -17.15 6.68 -18.30
C HIS A 1 -15.93 6.44 -19.20
N LEU A 2 -14.73 6.29 -18.65
CA LEU A 2 -13.47 6.17 -19.43
C LEU A 2 -13.45 5.03 -20.47
N THR A 3 -14.18 3.94 -20.22
CA THR A 3 -14.23 2.76 -21.12
C THR A 3 -15.54 2.66 -21.92
N GLY A 4 -16.54 3.50 -21.64
CA GLY A 4 -17.90 3.39 -22.20
C GLY A 4 -18.68 2.15 -21.74
N ARG A 5 -18.13 1.32 -20.85
CA ARG A 5 -18.79 0.09 -20.38
C ARG A 5 -19.80 0.42 -19.28
N LYS A 6 -21.02 -0.09 -19.44
CA LYS A 6 -22.11 0.09 -18.46
C LYS A 6 -22.12 -0.98 -17.36
N ASN A 7 -21.48 -2.13 -17.62
CA ASN A 7 -21.37 -3.22 -16.65
C ASN A 7 -19.91 -3.66 -16.60
N CYS A 8 -19.25 -3.50 -15.44
CA CYS A 8 -17.86 -3.87 -15.23
C CYS A 8 -17.54 -3.92 -13.75
N LEU A 9 -16.50 -4.67 -13.40
CA LEU A 9 -15.82 -4.53 -12.12
C LEU A 9 -14.78 -3.40 -12.23
N THR A 10 -14.62 -2.61 -11.19
CA THR A 10 -13.55 -1.63 -11.08
C THR A 10 -12.58 -2.06 -9.98
N ILE A 11 -11.29 -1.96 -10.27
CA ILE A 11 -10.23 -2.10 -9.27
C ILE A 11 -9.48 -0.78 -9.24
N ASP A 12 -9.48 -0.13 -8.10
CA ASP A 12 -8.71 1.08 -7.83
C ASP A 12 -7.50 0.73 -6.96
N VAL A 13 -6.31 0.81 -7.52
CA VAL A 13 -5.06 0.53 -6.79
C VAL A 13 -4.43 1.86 -6.40
N GLY A 14 -4.71 2.28 -5.18
CA GLY A 14 -4.12 3.47 -4.59
C GLY A 14 -2.77 3.20 -3.93
N GLY A 15 -2.21 4.21 -3.26
CA GLY A 15 -1.01 4.03 -2.45
C GLY A 15 -1.27 3.21 -1.19
N THR A 16 -2.42 3.42 -0.55
CA THR A 16 -2.76 2.83 0.76
C THR A 16 -3.60 1.55 0.65
N SER A 17 -4.56 1.54 -0.26
CA SER A 17 -5.57 0.49 -0.39
C SER A 17 -5.83 0.14 -1.83
N THR A 18 -6.44 -1.02 -2.00
CA THR A 18 -7.05 -1.46 -3.26
C THR A 18 -8.54 -1.63 -3.03
N ASP A 19 -9.33 -0.94 -3.83
CA ASP A 19 -10.77 -0.91 -3.73
C ASP A 19 -11.42 -1.60 -4.94
N ILE A 20 -12.40 -2.49 -4.69
CA ILE A 20 -13.15 -3.17 -5.73
C ILE A 20 -14.63 -2.82 -5.61
N SER A 21 -15.23 -2.48 -6.74
CA SER A 21 -16.68 -2.25 -6.82
C SER A 21 -17.27 -2.76 -8.14
N MET A 22 -18.57 -3.05 -8.13
CA MET A 22 -19.32 -3.42 -9.32
C MET A 22 -20.07 -2.21 -9.87
N ILE A 23 -19.97 -1.98 -11.17
CA ILE A 23 -20.76 -1.02 -11.91
C ILE A 23 -21.85 -1.80 -12.66
N HIS A 24 -23.10 -1.46 -12.42
CA HIS A 24 -24.24 -2.02 -13.10
C HIS A 24 -25.05 -0.91 -13.80
N LYS A 25 -25.29 -1.05 -15.11
CA LYS A 25 -25.99 -0.04 -15.94
C LYS A 25 -25.40 1.37 -15.85
N GLY A 26 -24.07 1.46 -15.65
CA GLY A 26 -23.34 2.72 -15.52
C GLY A 26 -23.39 3.36 -14.13
N MET A 27 -23.97 2.69 -13.15
CA MET A 27 -24.05 3.13 -11.76
C MET A 27 -23.33 2.14 -10.81
N PRO A 28 -22.64 2.60 -9.78
CA PRO A 28 -22.09 1.70 -8.78
C PRO A 28 -23.21 1.03 -7.99
N ASP A 29 -22.98 -0.23 -7.62
CA ASP A 29 -23.88 -0.94 -6.71
C ASP A 29 -23.90 -0.25 -5.34
N ILE A 30 -25.07 -0.14 -4.76
CA ILE A 30 -25.28 0.47 -3.44
C ILE A 30 -25.60 -0.63 -2.43
N ARG A 31 -25.01 -0.57 -1.24
CA ARG A 31 -25.36 -1.47 -0.13
C ARG A 31 -26.84 -1.28 0.22
N SER A 32 -27.55 -2.38 0.41
CA SER A 32 -28.93 -2.37 0.90
C SER A 32 -29.03 -1.99 2.39
N SER A 33 -27.95 -2.26 3.14
CA SER A 33 -27.78 -1.85 4.55
C SER A 33 -26.97 -0.55 4.63
N ALA A 34 -27.11 0.15 5.77
CA ALA A 34 -26.30 1.31 6.10
C ALA A 34 -24.81 0.98 6.08
N ALA A 35 -23.97 1.97 5.77
CA ALA A 35 -22.52 1.80 5.84
C ALA A 35 -22.11 1.59 7.31
N VAL A 36 -21.20 0.63 7.53
CA VAL A 36 -20.60 0.39 8.85
C VAL A 36 -19.25 1.09 8.90
N VAL A 37 -19.07 2.01 9.86
CA VAL A 37 -17.81 2.72 10.09
C VAL A 37 -17.40 2.52 11.54
N GLY A 38 -16.19 1.96 11.75
CA GLY A 38 -15.69 1.67 13.09
C GLY A 38 -16.57 0.71 13.92
N GLY A 39 -17.31 -0.18 13.25
CA GLY A 39 -18.27 -1.11 13.90
C GLY A 39 -19.68 -0.55 14.13
N TRP A 40 -19.92 0.72 13.78
CA TRP A 40 -21.23 1.37 13.94
C TRP A 40 -21.94 1.49 12.59
N GLU A 41 -23.21 1.08 12.53
CA GLU A 41 -24.06 1.33 11.37
C GLU A 41 -24.39 2.81 11.24
N THR A 42 -24.09 3.38 10.08
CA THR A 42 -24.46 4.76 9.73
C THR A 42 -25.84 4.75 9.04
N MET A 43 -26.57 5.87 9.14
CA MET A 43 -27.84 6.04 8.41
C MET A 43 -27.64 6.34 6.92
N VAL A 44 -26.40 6.31 6.42
CA VAL A 44 -26.05 6.71 5.06
C VAL A 44 -25.84 5.46 4.19
N LYS A 45 -26.51 5.41 3.06
CA LYS A 45 -26.29 4.41 2.01
C LYS A 45 -24.92 4.67 1.36
N ALA A 46 -24.08 3.65 1.31
CA ALA A 46 -22.76 3.72 0.70
C ALA A 46 -22.68 2.81 -0.54
N ILE A 47 -21.74 3.14 -1.42
CA ILE A 47 -21.37 2.27 -2.53
C ILE A 47 -20.92 0.91 -1.96
N LYS A 48 -21.38 -0.18 -2.57
CA LYS A 48 -20.90 -1.52 -2.26
C LYS A 48 -19.49 -1.68 -2.78
N MET A 49 -18.53 -1.43 -1.90
CA MET A 49 -17.11 -1.49 -2.18
C MET A 49 -16.46 -2.45 -1.19
N ASP A 50 -15.47 -3.20 -1.65
CA ASP A 50 -14.60 -4.04 -0.82
C ASP A 50 -13.18 -3.48 -0.87
N THR A 51 -12.59 -3.28 0.30
CA THR A 51 -11.30 -2.60 0.45
C THR A 51 -10.28 -3.55 1.05
N SER A 52 -9.14 -3.68 0.42
CA SER A 52 -7.95 -4.36 0.96
C SER A 52 -6.89 -3.34 1.35
N ALA A 53 -6.29 -3.52 2.53
CA ALA A 53 -5.19 -2.68 3.01
C ALA A 53 -3.86 -3.03 2.30
N MET A 54 -3.86 -2.98 0.97
CA MET A 54 -2.69 -3.22 0.11
C MET A 54 -2.73 -2.22 -1.04
N GLY A 55 -1.65 -1.48 -1.22
CA GLY A 55 -1.47 -0.50 -2.28
C GLY A 55 0.01 -0.32 -2.65
N GLY A 56 0.29 0.65 -3.51
CA GLY A 56 1.63 0.93 -4.00
C GLY A 56 2.63 1.35 -2.92
N ASP A 57 2.13 1.93 -1.82
CA ASP A 57 2.93 2.43 -0.69
C ASP A 57 2.91 1.45 0.51
N SER A 58 2.43 0.21 0.33
CA SER A 58 2.45 -0.80 1.38
C SER A 58 3.89 -1.12 1.79
N HIS A 59 4.17 -1.13 3.08
CA HIS A 59 5.51 -1.41 3.59
C HIS A 59 5.97 -2.82 3.24
N VAL A 60 7.15 -2.95 2.68
CA VAL A 60 7.82 -4.23 2.42
C VAL A 60 8.91 -4.40 3.45
N TRP A 61 8.82 -5.46 4.25
CA TRP A 61 9.72 -5.70 5.36
C TRP A 61 10.11 -7.17 5.48
N LEU A 62 11.20 -7.45 6.16
CA LEU A 62 11.79 -8.79 6.30
C LEU A 62 11.78 -9.24 7.75
N GLN A 63 11.36 -10.48 7.95
CA GLN A 63 11.57 -11.22 9.20
C GLN A 63 11.65 -12.72 8.85
N GLY A 64 12.84 -13.18 8.45
CA GLY A 64 13.05 -14.52 7.93
C GLY A 64 12.51 -14.75 6.52
N LYS A 65 11.44 -14.03 6.14
CA LYS A 65 10.85 -13.98 4.79
C LYS A 65 10.38 -12.55 4.49
N MET A 66 9.96 -12.33 3.27
CA MET A 66 9.36 -11.06 2.85
C MET A 66 7.90 -10.98 3.30
N TYR A 67 7.51 -9.82 3.81
CA TYR A 67 6.15 -9.44 4.16
C TYR A 67 5.74 -8.18 3.40
N LEU A 68 4.45 -8.05 3.12
CA LEU A 68 3.84 -6.90 2.45
C LEU A 68 2.69 -6.35 3.29
N GLY A 69 2.78 -5.06 3.64
CA GLY A 69 1.80 -4.35 4.44
C GLY A 69 1.69 -4.88 5.90
N PRO A 70 0.58 -4.60 6.58
CA PRO A 70 -0.54 -3.74 6.18
C PRO A 70 -0.26 -2.23 6.27
N ASN A 71 0.85 -1.83 6.89
CA ASN A 71 1.19 -0.42 7.11
C ASN A 71 1.56 0.27 5.81
N ARG A 72 1.16 1.54 5.68
CA ARG A 72 1.61 2.44 4.64
C ARG A 72 2.86 3.16 5.09
N VAL A 73 3.83 3.31 4.16
CA VAL A 73 5.05 4.11 4.36
C VAL A 73 5.27 5.04 3.17
N ILE A 74 6.14 6.02 3.30
CA ILE A 74 6.59 6.83 2.16
C ILE A 74 7.59 5.98 1.36
N PRO A 75 7.39 5.80 0.03
CA PRO A 75 8.36 5.10 -0.82
C PRO A 75 9.75 5.74 -0.78
N LEU A 76 10.81 4.93 -0.87
CA LEU A 76 12.20 5.43 -0.90
C LEU A 76 12.43 6.37 -2.10
N CYS A 77 11.91 6.03 -3.28
CA CYS A 77 12.01 6.86 -4.48
C CYS A 77 11.37 8.23 -4.30
N LEU A 78 10.20 8.30 -3.68
CA LEU A 78 9.51 9.57 -3.40
C LEU A 78 10.28 10.38 -2.36
N CYS A 79 10.69 9.75 -1.26
CA CYS A 79 11.48 10.41 -0.22
C CYS A 79 12.79 10.97 -0.78
N ALA A 80 13.50 10.23 -1.65
CA ALA A 80 14.76 10.67 -2.24
C ALA A 80 14.60 11.86 -3.21
N THR A 81 13.43 12.01 -3.82
CA THR A 81 13.13 13.18 -4.65
C THR A 81 13.03 14.47 -3.82
N GLU A 82 12.47 14.38 -2.60
CA GLU A 82 12.34 15.52 -1.69
C GLU A 82 13.58 15.70 -0.81
N PHE A 83 14.20 14.60 -0.38
CA PHE A 83 15.35 14.53 0.52
C PHE A 83 16.48 13.68 -0.06
N PRO A 84 17.30 14.22 -0.97
CA PRO A 84 18.39 13.46 -1.61
C PRO A 84 19.43 12.89 -0.62
N SER A 85 19.50 13.44 0.58
CA SER A 85 20.38 12.96 1.67
C SER A 85 20.15 11.49 2.04
N ILE A 86 18.94 10.94 1.79
CA ILE A 86 18.63 9.52 2.05
C ILE A 86 19.51 8.57 1.21
N ILE A 87 19.96 9.00 0.01
CA ILE A 87 20.82 8.18 -0.86
C ILE A 87 22.13 7.84 -0.15
N SER A 88 22.79 8.83 0.45
CA SER A 88 24.03 8.61 1.20
C SER A 88 23.82 7.71 2.42
N LYS A 89 22.67 7.82 3.08
CA LYS A 89 22.30 6.95 4.21
C LYS A 89 22.06 5.52 3.78
N LEU A 90 21.39 5.29 2.62
CA LEU A 90 21.21 3.96 2.05
C LEU A 90 22.54 3.32 1.62
N GLN A 91 23.48 4.11 1.08
CA GLN A 91 24.80 3.61 0.71
C GLN A 91 25.66 3.16 1.92
N ASN A 92 25.45 3.80 3.06
CA ASN A 92 26.21 3.56 4.29
C ASN A 92 25.39 2.84 5.37
N VAL A 93 24.31 2.14 4.97
CA VAL A 93 23.44 1.46 5.93
C VAL A 93 24.18 0.35 6.67
N GLU A 94 24.03 0.34 8.00
CA GLU A 94 24.57 -0.72 8.84
C GLU A 94 23.76 -2.01 8.74
N ASN A 95 24.43 -3.15 8.84
CA ASN A 95 23.75 -4.44 8.87
C ASN A 95 22.95 -4.60 10.18
N ILE A 96 21.66 -4.85 10.05
CA ILE A 96 20.79 -5.15 11.18
C ILE A 96 20.66 -6.67 11.33
N SER A 97 20.78 -7.16 12.56
CA SER A 97 20.59 -8.59 12.84
C SER A 97 19.13 -9.00 12.48
N THR A 98 18.98 -10.07 11.71
CA THR A 98 17.65 -10.62 11.36
C THR A 98 16.79 -10.99 12.57
N ARG A 99 17.42 -11.21 13.74
CA ARG A 99 16.75 -11.54 15.00
C ARG A 99 15.93 -10.39 15.58
N ILE A 100 16.33 -9.13 15.27
CA ILE A 100 15.65 -7.94 15.79
C ILE A 100 14.80 -7.24 14.72
N MET A 101 14.78 -7.77 13.50
CA MET A 101 13.97 -7.20 12.41
C MET A 101 12.48 -7.33 12.69
N SER A 102 11.76 -6.27 12.42
CA SER A 102 10.29 -6.15 12.50
C SER A 102 9.81 -5.19 11.42
N ASP A 103 8.50 -4.92 11.36
CA ASP A 103 7.94 -3.89 10.47
C ASP A 103 8.39 -2.44 10.81
N ILE A 104 9.05 -2.23 11.94
CA ILE A 104 9.63 -0.95 12.35
C ILE A 104 11.15 -0.97 12.16
N ILE A 105 11.82 -2.04 12.60
CA ILE A 105 13.28 -2.17 12.57
C ILE A 105 13.69 -2.86 11.27
N GLN A 106 13.98 -2.07 10.24
CA GLN A 106 14.50 -2.55 8.95
C GLN A 106 15.70 -1.70 8.51
N PRO A 107 16.62 -2.26 7.73
CA PRO A 107 17.78 -1.50 7.24
C PRO A 107 17.38 -0.38 6.27
N THR A 108 16.22 -0.47 5.66
CA THR A 108 15.69 0.51 4.69
C THR A 108 14.60 1.40 5.29
N THR A 109 14.41 1.38 6.61
CA THR A 109 13.40 2.21 7.29
C THR A 109 14.03 3.47 7.85
N PHE A 110 13.37 4.60 7.60
CA PHE A 110 13.70 5.91 8.13
C PHE A 110 12.44 6.56 8.73
N PHE A 111 12.67 7.54 9.59
CA PHE A 111 11.60 8.29 10.26
C PHE A 111 11.84 9.78 10.08
N MET A 112 10.76 10.52 9.94
CA MET A 112 10.75 11.99 9.75
C MET A 112 9.63 12.60 10.58
N ILE A 113 9.83 13.84 11.06
CA ILE A 113 8.78 14.62 11.70
C ILE A 113 7.64 14.87 10.71
N ASN A 114 6.40 14.81 11.17
CA ASN A 114 5.20 15.00 10.33
C ASN A 114 4.82 16.48 10.13
N GLY A 115 5.78 17.39 10.02
CA GLY A 115 5.53 18.80 9.69
C GLY A 115 4.76 19.59 10.76
N VAL A 116 4.20 20.74 10.36
CA VAL A 116 3.62 21.78 11.27
C VAL A 116 2.44 21.26 12.11
N GLU A 117 1.71 20.25 11.66
CA GLU A 117 0.59 19.68 12.42
C GLU A 117 1.04 18.97 13.71
N SER A 118 2.28 18.46 13.75
CA SER A 118 2.80 17.74 14.93
C SER A 118 3.13 18.69 16.10
N HIS A 119 3.48 19.95 15.83
CA HIS A 119 3.77 20.92 16.88
C HIS A 119 2.51 21.50 17.56
N CYS A 120 1.35 21.39 16.92
CA CYS A 120 0.08 21.90 17.45
C CYS A 120 -0.73 20.85 18.22
N LEU A 121 -0.42 19.55 18.04
CA LEU A 121 -1.07 18.45 18.74
C LEU A 121 -0.32 18.16 20.05
N HIS A 122 -0.66 18.89 21.11
CA HIS A 122 -0.42 18.58 22.53
C HIS A 122 0.91 17.86 22.88
N ALA A 123 2.04 18.58 22.83
CA ALA A 123 3.31 18.14 23.44
C ALA A 123 3.11 17.73 24.93
N SER A 124 2.01 18.14 25.56
CA SER A 124 1.61 17.76 26.92
C SER A 124 1.13 16.30 27.07
N GLU A 125 0.93 15.57 25.97
CA GLU A 125 0.46 14.17 25.98
C GLU A 125 1.58 13.15 25.78
N LEU A 126 2.82 13.59 25.59
CA LEU A 126 3.97 12.72 25.43
C LEU A 126 4.66 12.47 26.77
N GLU A 127 5.00 11.21 27.03
CA GLU A 127 5.84 10.81 28.16
C GLU A 127 7.31 11.18 27.88
N GLY A 128 8.14 11.30 28.93
CA GLY A 128 9.53 11.72 28.79
C GLY A 128 10.36 10.91 27.78
N GLU A 129 10.14 9.58 27.70
CA GLU A 129 10.82 8.72 26.71
C GLU A 129 10.30 8.97 25.28
N GLU A 130 9.03 9.27 25.10
CA GLU A 130 8.44 9.61 23.79
C GLU A 130 9.03 10.93 23.28
N VAL A 131 9.23 11.91 24.16
CA VAL A 131 9.89 13.20 23.84
C VAL A 131 11.33 12.97 23.41
N GLU A 132 12.10 12.19 24.19
CA GLU A 132 13.51 11.90 23.89
C GLU A 132 13.68 11.26 22.49
N ILE A 133 12.84 10.28 22.15
CA ILE A 133 12.89 9.63 20.83
C ILE A 133 12.42 10.59 19.72
N LEU A 134 11.40 11.41 19.98
CA LEU A 134 10.92 12.39 19.02
C LEU A 134 11.99 13.46 18.73
N ASP A 135 12.71 13.94 19.75
CA ASP A 135 13.80 14.94 19.61
C ASP A 135 15.02 14.35 18.84
N ALA A 136 15.18 13.04 18.85
CA ALA A 136 16.23 12.38 18.06
C ALA A 136 15.89 12.32 16.55
N ILE A 137 14.61 12.50 16.18
CA ILE A 137 14.12 12.47 14.80
C ILE A 137 14.08 13.91 14.26
N THR A 138 14.47 14.10 13.02
CA THR A 138 14.53 15.42 12.38
C THR A 138 13.51 15.51 11.23
N GLU A 139 13.42 16.67 10.57
CA GLU A 139 12.68 16.81 9.31
C GLU A 139 13.32 16.01 8.17
N GLU A 140 14.65 15.79 8.23
CA GLU A 140 15.39 14.90 7.34
C GLU A 140 15.21 13.44 7.76
N PRO A 141 15.25 12.48 6.80
CA PRO A 141 15.11 11.05 7.09
C PRO A 141 16.15 10.57 8.12
N SER A 142 15.70 10.11 9.28
CA SER A 142 16.52 9.57 10.36
C SER A 142 16.44 8.05 10.36
N SER A 143 17.59 7.36 10.25
CA SER A 143 17.65 5.89 10.32
C SER A 143 17.49 5.38 11.76
N ILE A 144 17.26 4.07 11.90
CA ILE A 144 17.31 3.39 13.21
C ILE A 144 18.64 3.61 13.91
N SER A 145 19.77 3.57 13.18
CA SER A 145 21.11 3.80 13.72
C SER A 145 21.30 5.26 14.15
N ASP A 146 20.75 6.24 13.40
CA ASP A 146 20.78 7.65 13.79
C ASP A 146 20.09 7.85 15.15
N ILE A 147 18.90 7.28 15.33
CA ILE A 147 18.11 7.38 16.56
C ILE A 147 18.85 6.68 17.71
N ALA A 148 19.34 5.45 17.47
CA ALA A 148 20.09 4.70 18.47
C ALA A 148 21.34 5.45 18.96
N SER A 149 22.09 6.06 18.03
CA SER A 149 23.29 6.84 18.36
C SER A 149 22.98 8.10 19.15
N LYS A 150 21.92 8.86 18.80
CA LYS A 150 21.52 10.08 19.48
C LYS A 150 21.00 9.84 20.89
N THR A 151 20.26 8.72 21.08
CA THR A 151 19.63 8.40 22.37
C THR A 151 20.48 7.45 23.22
N ASN A 152 21.58 6.92 22.67
CA ASN A 152 22.40 5.87 23.28
C ASN A 152 21.56 4.66 23.74
N ARG A 153 20.51 4.29 22.97
CA ARG A 153 19.60 3.18 23.26
C ARG A 153 19.65 2.12 22.17
N HIS A 154 19.48 0.87 22.57
CA HIS A 154 19.33 -0.22 21.61
C HIS A 154 17.96 -0.14 20.88
N PRO A 155 17.88 -0.42 19.55
CA PRO A 155 16.65 -0.30 18.75
C PRO A 155 15.40 -0.96 19.35
N LEU A 156 15.54 -2.13 19.98
CA LEU A 156 14.43 -2.83 20.66
C LEU A 156 13.80 -2.03 21.81
N MET A 157 14.55 -1.08 22.42
CA MET A 157 14.04 -0.29 23.54
C MET A 157 13.07 0.80 23.09
N PHE A 158 13.20 1.29 21.86
CA PHE A 158 12.36 2.36 21.35
C PHE A 158 11.43 1.97 20.18
N GLU A 159 11.44 0.71 19.75
CA GLU A 159 10.52 0.22 18.70
C GLU A 159 9.05 0.51 19.03
N GLY A 160 8.62 0.19 20.25
CA GLY A 160 7.26 0.45 20.73
C GLY A 160 6.92 1.94 20.79
N ILE A 161 7.91 2.78 21.09
CA ILE A 161 7.75 4.25 21.11
C ILE A 161 7.58 4.76 19.68
N LEU A 162 8.41 4.34 18.72
CA LEU A 162 8.24 4.71 17.31
C LEU A 162 6.86 4.34 16.78
N ARG A 163 6.37 3.15 17.11
CA ARG A 163 5.02 2.68 16.74
C ARG A 163 3.92 3.59 17.28
N LYS A 164 4.03 4.00 18.55
CA LYS A 164 3.10 4.97 19.16
C LYS A 164 3.17 6.34 18.49
N LEU A 165 4.38 6.85 18.21
CA LEU A 165 4.57 8.15 17.55
C LEU A 165 4.00 8.16 16.12
N ILE A 166 4.12 7.05 15.37
CA ILE A 166 3.48 6.87 14.07
C ILE A 166 1.95 6.90 14.21
N GLN A 167 1.39 6.14 15.16
CA GLN A 167 -0.05 6.08 15.40
C GLN A 167 -0.64 7.43 15.81
N LYS A 168 0.09 8.17 16.63
CA LYS A 168 -0.26 9.54 17.05
C LYS A 168 0.03 10.58 15.95
N ARG A 169 0.60 10.20 14.79
CA ARG A 169 0.96 11.05 13.66
C ARG A 169 2.01 12.13 13.96
N TYR A 170 2.85 11.94 14.95
CA TYR A 170 3.99 12.84 15.21
C TYR A 170 5.11 12.63 14.18
N ILE A 171 5.28 11.39 13.72
CA ILE A 171 6.30 11.01 12.73
C ILE A 171 5.70 10.24 11.57
N LYS A 172 6.38 10.30 10.43
CA LYS A 172 6.13 9.49 9.23
C LYS A 172 7.21 8.43 9.12
N GLN A 173 6.83 7.26 8.64
CA GLN A 173 7.75 6.18 8.31
C GLN A 173 8.03 6.19 6.81
N VAL A 174 9.30 6.06 6.44
CA VAL A 174 9.80 5.86 5.07
C VAL A 174 10.31 4.43 4.97
N GLY A 175 10.09 3.75 3.85
CA GLY A 175 10.56 2.38 3.67
C GLY A 175 10.40 1.88 2.26
N PHE A 176 10.86 0.66 2.00
CA PHE A 176 10.73 0.02 0.69
C PHE A 176 9.28 -0.39 0.44
N THR A 177 8.79 -0.20 -0.79
CA THR A 177 7.39 -0.39 -1.18
C THR A 177 7.27 -1.12 -2.52
N PRO A 178 6.08 -1.60 -2.92
CA PRO A 178 5.81 -2.05 -4.29
C PRO A 178 6.14 -0.98 -5.35
N THR A 179 5.91 0.29 -5.06
CA THR A 179 6.27 1.40 -5.94
C THR A 179 7.78 1.42 -6.21
N ASP A 180 8.62 1.21 -5.19
CA ASP A 180 10.08 1.11 -5.36
C ASP A 180 10.46 -0.08 -6.24
N ALA A 181 9.83 -1.23 -6.04
CA ALA A 181 10.10 -2.41 -6.86
C ALA A 181 9.80 -2.16 -8.34
N LEU A 182 8.71 -1.46 -8.65
CA LEU A 182 8.39 -1.10 -10.05
C LEU A 182 9.40 -0.12 -10.64
N HIS A 183 9.98 0.80 -9.85
CA HIS A 183 11.07 1.68 -10.30
C HIS A 183 12.33 0.87 -10.67
N VAL A 184 12.69 -0.13 -9.86
CA VAL A 184 13.83 -1.02 -10.15
C VAL A 184 13.59 -1.86 -11.41
N LEU A 185 12.36 -2.37 -11.60
CA LEU A 185 11.99 -3.17 -12.77
C LEU A 185 11.79 -2.34 -14.05
N GLY A 186 11.72 -1.00 -13.95
CA GLY A 186 11.44 -0.12 -15.07
C GLY A 186 9.97 -0.11 -15.53
N ASP A 187 9.08 -0.73 -14.77
CA ASP A 187 7.64 -0.80 -15.09
C ASP A 187 6.88 0.49 -14.75
N TYR A 188 7.45 1.31 -13.87
CA TYR A 188 6.93 2.60 -13.44
C TYR A 188 8.08 3.47 -12.94
N GLN A 189 8.24 4.68 -13.47
CA GLN A 189 9.37 5.57 -13.15
C GLN A 189 8.89 7.02 -13.12
N GLN A 190 8.54 7.51 -11.95
CA GLN A 190 8.16 8.92 -11.72
C GLN A 190 9.09 9.67 -10.77
N TRP A 191 9.83 8.94 -9.91
CA TRP A 191 10.65 9.48 -8.85
C TRP A 191 12.09 8.95 -8.92
N GLU A 192 12.87 9.18 -7.87
CA GLU A 192 14.30 8.83 -7.84
C GLU A 192 14.54 7.30 -7.77
N SER A 193 14.80 6.69 -8.93
CA SER A 193 14.95 5.23 -9.04
C SER A 193 16.20 4.67 -8.37
N TYR A 194 17.24 5.47 -8.18
CA TYR A 194 18.48 4.99 -7.55
C TYR A 194 18.31 4.65 -6.08
N ALA A 195 17.47 5.41 -5.36
CA ALA A 195 17.13 5.09 -3.98
C ALA A 195 16.38 3.75 -3.87
N SER A 196 15.47 3.47 -4.82
CA SER A 196 14.78 2.18 -4.92
C SER A 196 15.76 1.03 -5.18
N LEU A 197 16.71 1.21 -6.09
CA LEU A 197 17.73 0.21 -6.39
C LEU A 197 18.59 -0.10 -5.17
N LEU A 198 19.04 0.92 -4.44
CA LEU A 198 19.80 0.73 -3.18
C LEU A 198 18.97 -0.04 -2.16
N GLY A 199 17.71 0.34 -1.96
CA GLY A 199 16.78 -0.36 -1.06
C GLY A 199 16.59 -1.83 -1.43
N ALA A 200 16.36 -2.13 -2.71
CA ALA A 200 16.24 -3.49 -3.22
C ALA A 200 17.54 -4.29 -3.00
N THR A 201 18.68 -3.69 -3.29
CA THR A 201 20.01 -4.31 -3.10
C THR A 201 20.28 -4.65 -1.63
N ILE A 202 19.87 -3.76 -0.70
CA ILE A 202 20.02 -4.00 0.74
C ILE A 202 19.14 -5.18 1.17
N LEU A 203 17.84 -5.15 0.84
CA LEU A 203 16.87 -6.16 1.29
C LEU A 203 17.14 -7.54 0.64
N SER A 204 17.49 -7.59 -0.64
CA SER A 204 17.75 -8.83 -1.37
C SER A 204 18.90 -9.65 -0.79
N ARG A 205 19.94 -8.98 -0.22
CA ARG A 205 21.08 -9.63 0.46
C ARG A 205 20.64 -10.51 1.64
N TYR A 206 19.65 -10.06 2.41
CA TYR A 206 19.11 -10.84 3.54
C TYR A 206 18.37 -12.11 3.12
N LEU A 207 17.93 -12.18 1.86
CA LEU A 207 17.28 -13.35 1.27
C LEU A 207 18.21 -14.15 0.35
N SER A 208 19.47 -13.73 0.19
CA SER A 208 20.46 -14.36 -0.70
C SER A 208 19.98 -14.49 -2.15
N ILE A 209 19.31 -13.47 -2.65
CA ILE A 209 18.83 -13.35 -4.04
C ILE A 209 19.31 -12.03 -4.66
N THR A 210 19.12 -11.87 -5.97
CA THR A 210 19.41 -10.59 -6.63
C THR A 210 18.30 -9.56 -6.36
N ASP A 211 18.63 -8.28 -6.51
CA ASP A 211 17.66 -7.17 -6.41
C ASP A 211 16.52 -7.30 -7.43
N PHE A 212 16.85 -7.72 -8.66
CA PHE A 212 15.85 -7.97 -9.71
C PHE A 212 14.89 -9.13 -9.34
N GLU A 213 15.43 -10.24 -8.80
CA GLU A 213 14.61 -11.36 -8.31
C GLU A 213 13.73 -10.95 -7.13
N PHE A 214 14.26 -10.14 -6.22
CA PHE A 214 13.51 -9.60 -5.09
C PHE A 214 12.31 -8.77 -5.57
N CYS A 215 12.55 -7.80 -6.45
CA CYS A 215 11.51 -6.95 -7.00
C CYS A 215 10.49 -7.74 -7.85
N THR A 216 10.96 -8.73 -8.62
CA THR A 216 10.06 -9.61 -9.40
C THR A 216 9.16 -10.45 -8.50
N LYS A 217 9.71 -11.03 -7.40
CA LYS A 217 8.91 -11.76 -6.41
C LYS A 217 7.88 -10.87 -5.74
N LEU A 218 8.27 -9.66 -5.36
CA LEU A 218 7.35 -8.69 -4.77
C LEU A 218 6.22 -8.30 -5.73
N LYS A 219 6.53 -8.00 -6.98
CA LYS A 219 5.54 -7.68 -8.01
C LYS A 219 4.55 -8.84 -8.22
N LYS A 220 5.03 -10.07 -8.25
CA LYS A 220 4.19 -11.27 -8.34
C LYS A 220 3.28 -11.41 -7.12
N GLU A 221 3.80 -11.13 -5.91
CA GLU A 221 3.00 -11.18 -4.68
C GLU A 221 1.89 -10.12 -4.68
N VAL A 222 2.18 -8.89 -5.14
CA VAL A 222 1.15 -7.85 -5.33
C VAL A 222 0.10 -8.31 -6.33
N SER A 223 0.50 -8.83 -7.48
CA SER A 223 -0.42 -9.32 -8.52
C SER A 223 -1.29 -10.47 -8.01
N ARG A 224 -0.70 -11.40 -7.23
CA ARG A 224 -1.40 -12.50 -6.58
C ARG A 224 -2.46 -11.97 -5.59
N ASN A 225 -2.11 -10.98 -4.77
CA ASN A 225 -3.03 -10.37 -3.81
C ASN A 225 -4.17 -9.62 -4.50
N LEU A 226 -3.92 -8.96 -5.63
CA LEU A 226 -4.95 -8.34 -6.47
C LEU A 226 -5.91 -9.40 -7.04
N ALA A 227 -5.38 -10.51 -7.57
CA ALA A 227 -6.19 -11.63 -8.07
C ALA A 227 -7.05 -12.23 -6.96
N LEU A 228 -6.44 -12.49 -5.80
CA LEU A 228 -7.12 -13.04 -4.63
C LEU A 228 -8.26 -12.14 -4.16
N HIS A 229 -8.03 -10.82 -4.08
CA HIS A 229 -9.04 -9.85 -3.69
C HIS A 229 -10.20 -9.82 -4.70
N LEU A 230 -9.90 -9.80 -6.00
CA LEU A 230 -10.89 -9.81 -7.06
C LEU A 230 -11.75 -11.08 -7.06
N ILE A 231 -11.12 -12.25 -6.94
CA ILE A 231 -11.82 -13.52 -6.87
C ILE A 231 -12.70 -13.59 -5.60
N SER A 232 -12.18 -13.18 -4.44
CA SER A 232 -12.92 -13.17 -3.19
C SER A 232 -14.14 -12.25 -3.25
N TYR A 233 -14.02 -11.09 -3.88
CA TYR A 233 -15.14 -10.19 -4.14
C TYR A 233 -16.24 -10.86 -4.98
N CYS A 234 -15.85 -11.55 -6.06
CA CYS A 234 -16.77 -12.23 -6.96
C CYS A 234 -17.38 -13.49 -6.35
N ALA A 235 -16.60 -14.25 -5.59
CA ALA A 235 -17.01 -15.53 -4.99
C ALA A 235 -17.92 -15.35 -3.75
N GLY A 236 -17.95 -14.16 -3.17
CA GLY A 236 -18.87 -13.76 -2.10
C GLY A 236 -18.74 -14.56 -0.80
N LYS A 237 -19.33 -15.75 -0.75
CA LYS A 237 -19.35 -16.60 0.46
C LYS A 237 -18.16 -17.55 0.59
N MET A 238 -17.28 -17.62 -0.39
CA MET A 238 -16.11 -18.51 -0.37
C MET A 238 -15.09 -17.99 0.65
N GLN A 239 -14.51 -18.87 1.44
CA GLN A 239 -13.48 -18.46 2.39
C GLN A 239 -12.21 -18.05 1.62
N LYS A 240 -11.57 -16.97 2.04
CA LYS A 240 -10.34 -16.47 1.41
C LYS A 240 -9.25 -17.55 1.33
N THR A 241 -9.13 -18.37 2.38
CA THR A 241 -8.18 -19.49 2.44
C THR A 241 -8.42 -20.57 1.39
N ASP A 242 -9.68 -20.78 0.98
CA ASP A 242 -9.98 -21.76 -0.06
C ASP A 242 -9.69 -21.21 -1.46
N VAL A 243 -9.93 -19.92 -1.66
CA VAL A 243 -9.51 -19.20 -2.88
C VAL A 243 -7.98 -19.23 -3.01
N GLU A 244 -7.24 -18.99 -1.92
CA GLU A 244 -5.77 -19.07 -1.89
C GLU A 244 -5.26 -20.46 -2.29
N LYS A 245 -5.83 -21.52 -1.73
CA LYS A 245 -5.44 -22.91 -2.07
C LYS A 245 -5.65 -23.22 -3.54
N ILE A 246 -6.76 -22.76 -4.13
CA ILE A 246 -7.05 -22.99 -5.55
C ILE A 246 -6.11 -22.16 -6.41
N LEU A 247 -5.87 -20.91 -6.06
CA LEU A 247 -5.00 -20.00 -6.81
C LEU A 247 -3.54 -20.47 -6.81
N ASP A 248 -3.06 -21.01 -5.69
CA ASP A 248 -1.68 -21.45 -5.50
C ASP A 248 -1.45 -22.92 -5.88
N GLY A 249 -2.49 -23.74 -5.87
CA GLY A 249 -2.39 -25.20 -5.92
C GLY A 249 -2.67 -25.85 -7.28
N SER A 250 -3.08 -25.11 -8.31
CA SER A 250 -3.53 -25.76 -9.54
C SER A 250 -3.07 -25.06 -10.81
N GLU A 251 -2.15 -25.70 -11.53
CA GLU A 251 -1.84 -25.36 -12.92
C GLU A 251 -2.97 -25.73 -13.90
N LEU A 252 -3.94 -26.54 -13.43
CA LEU A 252 -5.01 -27.09 -14.26
C LEU A 252 -6.31 -26.27 -14.22
N THR A 253 -6.41 -25.30 -13.32
CA THR A 253 -7.63 -24.47 -13.16
C THR A 253 -7.30 -23.00 -13.12
N LYS A 254 -8.13 -22.19 -13.76
CA LYS A 254 -8.11 -20.74 -13.63
C LYS A 254 -9.50 -20.23 -13.27
N PHE A 255 -9.55 -19.19 -12.45
CA PHE A 255 -10.80 -18.47 -12.20
C PHE A 255 -11.17 -17.63 -13.43
N MET A 256 -12.38 -17.83 -13.95
CA MET A 256 -12.95 -17.00 -14.99
C MET A 256 -13.83 -15.93 -14.37
N ILE A 257 -13.57 -14.67 -14.68
CA ILE A 257 -14.36 -13.52 -14.25
C ILE A 257 -15.09 -12.97 -15.46
N ILE A 258 -16.41 -13.15 -15.49
CA ILE A 258 -17.27 -12.83 -16.64
C ILE A 258 -17.38 -11.33 -16.88
N PRO A 259 -17.64 -10.46 -15.87
CA PRO A 259 -17.67 -9.03 -16.10
C PRO A 259 -16.28 -8.50 -16.48
N PRO A 260 -16.20 -7.58 -17.47
CA PRO A 260 -14.95 -6.89 -17.74
C PRO A 260 -14.41 -6.19 -16.50
N VAL A 261 -13.08 -6.20 -16.33
CA VAL A 261 -12.38 -5.58 -15.21
C VAL A 261 -11.68 -4.32 -15.69
N VAL A 262 -11.99 -3.19 -15.07
CA VAL A 262 -11.39 -1.87 -15.35
C VAL A 262 -10.48 -1.52 -14.18
N MET A 263 -9.18 -1.39 -14.45
CA MET A 263 -8.19 -1.01 -13.44
C MET A 263 -7.87 0.47 -13.54
N VAL A 264 -7.89 1.16 -12.40
CA VAL A 264 -7.47 2.56 -12.24
C VAL A 264 -6.42 2.67 -11.14
N GLY A 265 -5.61 3.72 -11.19
CA GLY A 265 -4.47 3.93 -10.31
C GLY A 265 -3.19 4.11 -11.12
N ALA A 266 -2.16 4.74 -10.54
CA ALA A 266 -0.96 5.11 -11.27
C ALA A 266 -0.17 3.89 -11.81
N PRO A 267 0.15 2.85 -11.01
CA PRO A 267 1.01 1.76 -11.45
C PRO A 267 0.27 0.56 -12.05
N VAL A 268 -1.05 0.65 -12.32
CA VAL A 268 -1.88 -0.54 -12.64
C VAL A 268 -1.45 -1.26 -13.91
N THR A 269 -0.88 -0.56 -14.89
CA THR A 269 -0.38 -1.16 -16.14
C THR A 269 0.74 -2.16 -15.90
N ALA A 270 1.55 -1.95 -14.87
CA ALA A 270 2.63 -2.85 -14.48
C ALA A 270 2.13 -4.25 -14.08
N TYR A 271 0.91 -4.35 -13.54
CA TYR A 271 0.34 -5.60 -13.04
C TYR A 271 -0.57 -6.33 -14.03
N LEU A 272 -0.96 -5.68 -15.15
CA LEU A 272 -1.94 -6.25 -16.09
C LEU A 272 -1.56 -7.63 -16.60
N LYS A 273 -0.32 -7.79 -17.07
CA LYS A 273 0.16 -9.06 -17.64
C LYS A 273 0.19 -10.18 -16.62
N ASP A 274 0.65 -9.88 -15.41
CA ASP A 274 0.73 -10.86 -14.33
C ASP A 274 -0.68 -11.28 -13.89
N LEU A 275 -1.62 -10.33 -13.79
CA LEU A 275 -3.01 -10.61 -13.45
C LEU A 275 -3.69 -11.50 -14.51
N GLN A 276 -3.49 -11.21 -15.80
CA GLN A 276 -4.00 -12.03 -16.92
C GLN A 276 -3.41 -13.44 -16.92
N GLY A 277 -2.20 -13.61 -16.35
CA GLY A 277 -1.61 -14.93 -16.12
C GLY A 277 -2.34 -15.73 -15.04
N LEU A 278 -2.85 -15.06 -13.99
CA LEU A 278 -3.48 -15.69 -12.82
C LEU A 278 -4.98 -15.96 -12.99
N ILE A 279 -5.70 -15.10 -13.70
CA ILE A 279 -7.14 -15.16 -13.89
C ILE A 279 -7.51 -15.02 -15.36
N GLU A 280 -8.63 -15.60 -15.78
CA GLU A 280 -9.20 -15.40 -17.10
C GLU A 280 -10.26 -14.31 -17.04
N ALA A 281 -9.96 -13.11 -17.58
CA ALA A 281 -10.85 -11.95 -17.57
C ALA A 281 -10.47 -10.95 -18.66
N ASP A 282 -11.44 -10.17 -19.14
CA ASP A 282 -11.19 -8.98 -19.98
C ASP A 282 -10.72 -7.82 -19.07
N ILE A 283 -9.42 -7.75 -18.79
CA ILE A 283 -8.82 -6.75 -17.89
C ILE A 283 -8.25 -5.61 -18.72
N ARG A 284 -8.58 -4.36 -18.38
CA ARG A 284 -8.13 -3.16 -19.08
C ARG A 284 -7.80 -2.03 -18.12
N ALA A 285 -6.72 -1.30 -18.42
CA ALA A 285 -6.46 0.03 -17.88
C ALA A 285 -6.87 1.07 -18.94
N PRO A 286 -7.85 1.96 -18.66
CA PRO A 286 -8.26 2.97 -19.61
C PRO A 286 -7.19 4.06 -19.76
N LYS A 287 -7.28 4.85 -20.82
CA LYS A 287 -6.51 6.10 -20.93
C LYS A 287 -6.82 6.99 -19.72
N TYR A 288 -5.83 7.59 -19.12
CA TYR A 288 -5.93 8.39 -17.88
C TYR A 288 -6.26 7.56 -16.61
N HIS A 289 -5.94 6.26 -16.61
CA HIS A 289 -6.11 5.41 -15.41
C HIS A 289 -5.36 5.96 -14.19
N GLU A 290 -4.23 6.64 -14.38
CA GLU A 290 -3.40 7.23 -13.33
C GLU A 290 -4.15 8.30 -12.50
N VAL A 291 -5.04 9.04 -13.16
CA VAL A 291 -5.88 10.09 -12.55
C VAL A 291 -7.36 9.73 -12.62
N GLY A 292 -7.68 8.44 -12.65
CA GLY A 292 -9.04 7.93 -12.85
C GLY A 292 -10.04 8.50 -11.86
N ASN A 293 -9.67 8.69 -10.61
CA ASN A 293 -10.51 9.26 -9.56
C ASN A 293 -10.83 10.74 -9.82
N ALA A 294 -9.82 11.53 -10.22
CA ALA A 294 -10.04 12.94 -10.57
C ALA A 294 -10.93 13.09 -11.80
N VAL A 295 -10.71 12.27 -12.84
CA VAL A 295 -11.58 12.24 -14.01
C VAL A 295 -12.99 11.79 -13.64
N GLY A 296 -13.12 10.78 -12.77
CA GLY A 296 -14.42 10.32 -12.25
C GLY A 296 -15.19 11.44 -11.53
N ALA A 297 -14.50 12.20 -10.69
CA ALA A 297 -15.09 13.34 -9.99
C ALA A 297 -15.53 14.46 -10.96
N LEU A 298 -14.75 14.71 -12.03
CA LEU A 298 -15.05 15.74 -13.01
C LEU A 298 -16.25 15.40 -13.90
N VAL A 299 -16.40 14.13 -14.28
CA VAL A 299 -17.47 13.68 -15.21
C VAL A 299 -18.64 13.01 -14.50
N GLY A 300 -18.55 12.87 -13.19
CA GLY A 300 -19.60 12.28 -12.35
C GLY A 300 -20.85 13.15 -12.33
N ASN A 301 -22.03 12.52 -12.41
CA ASN A 301 -23.29 13.20 -12.21
C ASN A 301 -23.60 13.35 -10.73
N VAL A 302 -24.15 14.49 -10.33
CA VAL A 302 -24.76 14.64 -9.02
C VAL A 302 -26.04 13.81 -8.99
N VAL A 303 -26.08 12.80 -8.12
CA VAL A 303 -27.27 11.97 -7.91
C VAL A 303 -27.96 12.45 -6.65
N TYR A 304 -29.17 12.99 -6.81
CA TYR A 304 -30.07 13.27 -5.71
C TYR A 304 -31.02 12.10 -5.53
N ARG A 305 -31.17 11.59 -4.31
CA ARG A 305 -32.14 10.51 -3.99
C ARG A 305 -32.97 10.94 -2.80
N GLU A 306 -34.28 10.88 -2.96
CA GLU A 306 -35.24 11.15 -1.92
C GLU A 306 -35.96 9.84 -1.55
N GLU A 307 -36.08 9.54 -0.26
CA GLU A 307 -36.85 8.40 0.25
C GLU A 307 -38.05 8.93 1.00
N VAL A 308 -39.24 8.56 0.53
CA VAL A 308 -40.50 8.89 1.20
C VAL A 308 -40.98 7.67 1.97
N LEU A 309 -41.05 7.76 3.29
CA LEU A 309 -41.68 6.77 4.15
C LEU A 309 -43.20 7.00 4.06
N ILE A 310 -43.91 6.08 3.42
CA ILE A 310 -45.37 6.05 3.46
C ILE A 310 -45.77 5.25 4.71
N ARG A 311 -46.44 5.89 5.64
CA ARG A 311 -47.03 5.25 6.83
C ARG A 311 -48.45 4.79 6.52
#